data_47529bbed87db9724483c70b30c02d5a
#
_entry.id   47529bbed87db9724483c70b30c02d5a
#
_cell.length_a   1.000
_cell.length_b   1.000
_cell.length_c   1.000
_cell.angle_alpha   90.00
_cell.angle_beta   90.00
_cell.angle_gamma   90.00
#
_symmetry.space_group_name_H-M   'P 1'
#
loop_
_entity.id
_entity.type
_entity.pdbx_description
1 polymer ?
#
loop_
_entity_poly.entity_id
_entity_poly.type
_entity_poly.pdbx_seq_one_letter_code
_entity_poly.pdbx_strand_id
1 'polypeptide(L)'
;MDALETLQSLSSQMELEHAEESRSSTAQIETRPACFTPKEKRAAFIHPAQLPSGKQVKLLKTLLSSACERDCYYCPFRAGRDFRRATFKPQEFAELFMKLSQANMAEGIFLSSGIAAGGANTQNKILDTAEILRNKLGFRGYMHLKIMPGAEKAQVERLMQLADRVSINLEAPNSERLARLAPNKTFIEELFRPLKWVEEIRQSQPAYKGWNGRWPSTVTQFVAGGSDESDLELLTTTD
;
A
#
# COMPACT_ATOMS: atom_id res chain seq x y z
N MET A 1 7.37 10.74 19.88
CA MET A 1 8.22 10.24 18.75
C MET A 1 8.40 11.39 17.81
N ASP A 2 9.60 11.66 17.36
CA ASP A 2 9.74 12.60 16.26
C ASP A 2 9.24 11.98 14.94
N ALA A 3 9.07 12.80 13.88
CA ALA A 3 8.50 12.36 12.62
C ALA A 3 9.38 11.31 11.91
N LEU A 4 10.71 11.36 12.06
CA LEU A 4 11.63 10.40 11.46
C LEU A 4 11.60 9.04 12.20
N GLU A 5 11.52 9.05 13.52
CA GLU A 5 11.34 7.84 14.33
C GLU A 5 10.00 7.15 14.01
N THR A 6 8.94 7.95 13.84
CA THR A 6 7.63 7.45 13.42
C THR A 6 7.71 6.79 12.05
N LEU A 7 8.36 7.45 11.07
CA LEU A 7 8.54 6.90 9.73
C LEU A 7 9.34 5.59 9.76
N GLN A 8 10.43 5.55 10.51
CA GLN A 8 11.26 4.34 10.64
C GLN A 8 10.45 3.17 11.23
N SER A 9 9.64 3.43 12.26
CA SER A 9 8.76 2.42 12.86
C SER A 9 7.71 1.90 11.87
N LEU A 10 7.12 2.76 11.06
CA LEU A 10 6.07 2.40 10.09
C LEU A 10 6.60 1.74 8.82
N SER A 11 7.84 2.03 8.45
CA SER A 11 8.45 1.49 7.23
C SER A 11 9.22 0.17 7.47
N SER A 12 9.64 -0.11 8.70
CA SER A 12 10.50 -1.25 9.03
C SER A 12 9.91 -2.63 8.69
N GLN A 13 8.58 -2.73 8.58
CA GLN A 13 7.88 -3.98 8.28
C GLN A 13 7.37 -4.06 6.82
N MET A 14 7.67 -3.04 6.02
CA MET A 14 7.18 -2.95 4.64
C MET A 14 8.02 -3.77 3.64
N GLU A 15 9.08 -4.42 4.09
CA GLU A 15 9.89 -5.31 3.24
C GLU A 15 9.09 -6.52 2.74
N LEU A 16 8.08 -6.95 3.52
CA LEU A 16 7.20 -8.07 3.16
C LEU A 16 6.06 -7.68 2.21
N GLU A 17 5.84 -6.39 1.98
CA GLU A 17 4.83 -5.89 1.06
C GLU A 17 5.47 -5.64 -0.31
N HIS A 18 5.16 -6.47 -1.29
CA HIS A 18 5.62 -6.29 -2.68
C HIS A 18 4.73 -5.25 -3.38
N ALA A 19 5.16 -4.01 -3.40
CA ALA A 19 4.41 -2.91 -4.02
C ALA A 19 4.63 -2.80 -5.53
N GLU A 20 5.80 -3.24 -6.00
CA GLU A 20 6.24 -3.10 -7.39
C GLU A 20 7.03 -4.35 -7.79
N GLU A 21 7.08 -4.64 -9.10
CA GLU A 21 7.91 -5.72 -9.62
C GLU A 21 9.38 -5.43 -9.34
N SER A 22 9.95 -6.08 -8.33
CA SER A 22 11.39 -6.21 -8.22
C SER A 22 11.79 -7.42 -9.08
N ARG A 23 12.69 -7.26 -10.04
CA ARG A 23 13.39 -8.42 -10.60
C ARG A 23 14.00 -9.15 -9.41
N SER A 24 13.51 -10.35 -9.14
CA SER A 24 14.08 -11.21 -8.11
C SER A 24 15.53 -11.51 -8.48
N SER A 25 16.45 -10.72 -7.95
CA SER A 25 17.71 -11.32 -7.61
C SER A 25 17.36 -12.32 -6.51
N THR A 26 17.69 -13.58 -6.71
CA THR A 26 17.79 -14.61 -5.67
C THR A 26 18.85 -14.15 -4.65
N ALA A 27 18.58 -13.05 -3.98
CA ALA A 27 19.35 -12.61 -2.82
C ALA A 27 18.83 -13.40 -1.65
N GLN A 28 19.66 -14.33 -1.20
CA GLN A 28 19.56 -15.05 0.05
C GLN A 28 19.04 -14.10 1.13
N ILE A 29 18.07 -14.57 1.91
CA ILE A 29 17.65 -13.91 3.16
C ILE A 29 18.88 -14.00 4.09
N GLU A 30 19.81 -13.11 3.91
CA GLU A 30 20.86 -12.88 4.91
C GLU A 30 20.17 -12.22 6.09
N THR A 31 20.15 -12.91 7.21
CA THR A 31 19.80 -12.36 8.52
C THR A 31 20.71 -11.16 8.78
N ARG A 32 20.20 -9.95 8.51
CA ARG A 32 20.96 -8.72 8.70
C ARG A 32 21.23 -8.49 10.19
N PRO A 33 22.46 -8.12 10.58
CA PRO A 33 22.80 -7.86 11.98
C PRO A 33 21.99 -6.65 12.50
N ALA A 34 21.63 -6.70 13.77
CA ALA A 34 20.76 -5.74 14.47
C ALA A 34 21.33 -4.30 14.61
N CYS A 35 22.47 -3.99 14.01
CA CYS A 35 23.12 -2.70 14.13
C CYS A 35 23.39 -2.08 12.76
N PHE A 36 22.49 -1.18 12.32
CA PHE A 36 22.66 -0.39 11.10
C PHE A 36 23.45 0.89 11.37
N THR A 37 24.34 1.24 10.45
CA THR A 37 24.96 2.57 10.41
C THR A 37 23.90 3.65 10.16
N PRO A 38 24.13 4.92 10.52
CA PRO A 38 23.19 6.02 10.22
C PRO A 38 22.84 6.16 8.73
N LYS A 39 23.73 5.75 7.83
CA LYS A 39 23.50 5.77 6.38
C LYS A 39 22.59 4.61 5.95
N GLU A 40 22.74 3.43 6.51
CA GLU A 40 21.87 2.26 6.28
C GLU A 40 20.50 2.45 6.90
N LYS A 41 20.39 3.10 8.07
CA LYS A 41 19.10 3.48 8.67
C LYS A 41 18.30 4.45 7.79
N ARG A 42 18.97 5.37 7.09
CA ARG A 42 18.32 6.30 6.14
C ARG A 42 17.88 5.61 4.84
N ALA A 43 18.55 4.53 4.45
CA ALA A 43 18.21 3.74 3.27
C ALA A 43 17.11 2.70 3.52
N ALA A 44 16.84 2.34 4.77
CA ALA A 44 15.98 1.20 5.14
C ALA A 44 14.50 1.35 4.74
N PHE A 45 14.02 2.55 4.41
CA PHE A 45 12.64 2.82 4.00
C PHE A 45 12.52 3.29 2.54
N ILE A 46 13.65 3.43 1.82
CA ILE A 46 13.69 3.77 0.40
C ILE A 46 14.05 2.50 -0.39
N HIS A 47 13.15 2.08 -1.24
CA HIS A 47 13.30 0.88 -2.05
C HIS A 47 13.44 1.25 -3.52
N PRO A 48 14.38 0.67 -4.28
CA PRO A 48 14.37 0.80 -5.73
C PRO A 48 13.14 0.04 -6.27
N ALA A 49 12.29 0.72 -7.02
CA ALA A 49 11.14 0.15 -7.68
C ALA A 49 11.26 0.34 -9.18
N GLN A 50 10.86 -0.68 -9.96
CA GLN A 50 10.80 -0.59 -11.41
C GLN A 50 9.37 -0.26 -11.84
N LEU A 51 9.20 0.84 -12.55
CA LEU A 51 7.92 1.21 -13.14
C LEU A 51 7.61 0.35 -14.37
N PRO A 52 6.34 0.24 -14.80
CA PRO A 52 5.96 -0.45 -16.04
C PRO A 52 6.70 0.05 -17.28
N SER A 53 7.16 1.30 -17.25
CA SER A 53 8.00 1.90 -18.32
C SER A 53 9.47 1.43 -18.31
N GLY A 54 9.87 0.58 -17.36
CA GLY A 54 11.26 0.16 -17.16
C GLY A 54 12.12 1.15 -16.37
N LYS A 55 11.62 2.35 -16.08
CA LYS A 55 12.35 3.35 -15.29
C LYS A 55 12.43 2.90 -13.83
N GLN A 56 13.59 2.99 -13.22
CA GLN A 56 13.76 2.81 -11.77
C GLN A 56 13.47 4.12 -11.02
N VAL A 57 12.79 4.02 -9.90
CA VAL A 57 12.49 5.14 -9.00
C VAL A 57 12.83 4.77 -7.56
N LYS A 58 13.24 5.76 -6.77
CA LYS A 58 13.42 5.64 -5.33
C LYS A 58 12.06 5.76 -4.65
N LEU A 59 11.49 4.63 -4.23
CA LEU A 59 10.16 4.55 -3.66
C LEU A 59 10.22 4.54 -2.14
N LEU A 60 9.62 5.53 -1.50
CA LEU A 60 9.34 5.46 -0.07
C LEU A 60 8.17 4.51 0.15
N LYS A 61 8.37 3.40 0.87
CA LYS A 61 7.31 2.46 1.27
C LYS A 61 6.99 2.63 2.73
N THR A 62 5.74 2.93 3.06
CA THR A 62 5.33 3.13 4.45
C THR A 62 3.85 2.92 4.69
N LEU A 63 3.50 2.74 5.96
CA LEU A 63 2.14 2.84 6.47
C LEU A 63 1.87 4.27 6.95
N LEU A 64 0.63 4.73 6.81
CA LEU A 64 0.16 5.92 7.50
C LEU A 64 -0.11 5.64 8.98
N SER A 65 -0.55 4.41 9.28
CA SER A 65 -0.75 3.91 10.64
C SER A 65 -0.45 2.43 10.75
N SER A 66 0.19 2.00 11.84
CA SER A 66 0.29 0.59 12.22
C SER A 66 -0.80 0.14 13.20
N ALA A 67 -1.68 1.06 13.64
CA ALA A 67 -2.86 0.67 14.39
C ALA A 67 -3.83 -0.07 13.46
N CYS A 68 -4.25 -1.27 13.86
CA CYS A 68 -5.14 -2.11 13.06
C CYS A 68 -6.12 -2.86 13.96
N GLU A 69 -7.39 -2.89 13.55
CA GLU A 69 -8.47 -3.65 14.20
C GLU A 69 -8.68 -5.05 13.60
N ARG A 70 -7.96 -5.36 12.51
CA ARG A 70 -8.07 -6.65 11.80
C ARG A 70 -7.14 -7.70 12.38
N ASP A 71 -7.51 -8.96 12.22
CA ASP A 71 -6.87 -10.13 12.80
C ASP A 71 -6.09 -11.01 11.80
N CYS A 72 -5.72 -10.47 10.64
CA CYS A 72 -5.01 -11.19 9.59
C CYS A 72 -3.81 -11.96 10.15
N TYR A 73 -3.80 -13.29 10.10
CA TYR A 73 -2.81 -14.14 10.78
C TYR A 73 -1.38 -13.95 10.25
N TYR A 74 -1.23 -13.61 9.00
CA TYR A 74 0.07 -13.32 8.35
C TYR A 74 0.62 -11.92 8.68
N CYS A 75 -0.22 -10.99 9.21
CA CYS A 75 0.17 -9.60 9.37
C CYS A 75 0.86 -9.34 10.73
N PRO A 76 2.04 -8.69 10.76
CA PRO A 76 2.69 -8.32 12.02
C PRO A 76 1.89 -7.28 12.80
N PHE A 77 1.04 -6.48 12.14
CA PHE A 77 0.24 -5.40 12.73
C PHE A 77 -1.17 -5.82 13.15
N ARG A 78 -1.50 -7.11 13.09
CA ARG A 78 -2.85 -7.57 13.47
C ARG A 78 -3.24 -7.14 14.88
N ALA A 79 -4.55 -7.01 15.11
CA ALA A 79 -5.10 -6.76 16.43
C ALA A 79 -4.65 -7.82 17.44
N GLY A 80 -4.52 -7.44 18.71
CA GLY A 80 -4.13 -8.34 19.79
C GLY A 80 -2.63 -8.68 19.88
N ARG A 81 -1.78 -8.23 18.93
CA ARG A 81 -0.33 -8.39 19.07
C ARG A 81 0.27 -7.24 19.88
N ASP A 82 1.20 -7.59 20.76
CA ASP A 82 2.06 -6.61 21.45
C ASP A 82 3.07 -6.03 20.47
N PHE A 83 2.69 -4.91 19.85
CA PHE A 83 3.48 -4.18 18.88
C PHE A 83 3.29 -2.68 19.10
N ARG A 84 4.39 -1.95 19.17
CA ARG A 84 4.34 -0.49 19.32
C ARG A 84 3.65 0.13 18.11
N ARG A 85 2.51 0.77 18.34
CA ARG A 85 1.74 1.42 17.29
C ARG A 85 2.21 2.84 17.06
N ALA A 86 2.24 3.22 15.80
CA ALA A 86 2.56 4.58 15.36
C ALA A 86 1.53 5.02 14.31
N THR A 87 1.26 6.32 14.24
CA THR A 87 0.29 6.91 13.32
C THR A 87 0.73 8.31 12.95
N PHE A 88 0.71 8.64 11.67
CA PHE A 88 0.83 9.99 11.17
C PHE A 88 -0.53 10.65 10.97
N LYS A 89 -0.58 11.95 11.19
CA LYS A 89 -1.64 12.78 10.62
C LYS A 89 -1.33 13.00 9.11
N PRO A 90 -2.34 13.06 8.23
CA PRO A 90 -2.13 13.26 6.80
C PRO A 90 -1.23 14.43 6.44
N GLN A 91 -1.44 15.59 7.05
CA GLN A 91 -0.64 16.79 6.83
C GLN A 91 0.83 16.61 7.25
N GLU A 92 1.05 16.07 8.45
CA GLU A 92 2.38 15.84 9.02
C GLU A 92 3.21 14.90 8.11
N PHE A 93 2.58 13.81 7.66
CA PHE A 93 3.25 12.86 6.77
C PHE A 93 3.54 13.47 5.40
N ALA A 94 2.59 14.18 4.81
CA ALA A 94 2.76 14.82 3.52
C ALA A 94 3.92 15.84 3.52
N GLU A 95 4.04 16.65 4.58
CA GLU A 95 5.15 17.61 4.74
C GLU A 95 6.49 16.90 4.92
N LEU A 96 6.55 15.82 5.71
CA LEU A 96 7.75 15.01 5.87
C LEU A 96 8.18 14.40 4.53
N PHE A 97 7.25 13.79 3.80
CA PHE A 97 7.54 13.20 2.50
C PHE A 97 8.06 14.24 1.51
N MET A 98 7.47 15.44 1.47
CA MET A 98 7.94 16.51 0.58
C MET A 98 9.38 16.94 0.90
N LYS A 99 9.77 17.00 2.18
CA LYS A 99 11.16 17.27 2.58
C LYS A 99 12.12 16.18 2.06
N LEU A 100 11.71 14.91 2.15
CA LEU A 100 12.50 13.79 1.61
C LEU A 100 12.60 13.84 0.08
N SER A 101 11.52 14.20 -0.58
CA SER A 101 11.49 14.34 -2.04
C SER A 101 12.36 15.51 -2.52
N GLN A 102 12.29 16.67 -1.89
CA GLN A 102 13.12 17.84 -2.19
C GLN A 102 14.61 17.58 -1.93
N ALA A 103 14.92 16.72 -0.96
CA ALA A 103 16.28 16.27 -0.69
C ALA A 103 16.76 15.16 -1.66
N ASN A 104 15.99 14.84 -2.72
CA ASN A 104 16.26 13.76 -3.69
C ASN A 104 16.43 12.37 -3.05
N MET A 105 15.86 12.15 -1.87
CA MET A 105 15.87 10.85 -1.19
C MET A 105 14.77 9.92 -1.71
N ALA A 106 13.58 10.47 -2.06
CA ALA A 106 12.45 9.74 -2.60
C ALA A 106 11.89 10.42 -3.84
N GLU A 107 11.66 9.65 -4.91
CA GLU A 107 11.03 10.09 -6.18
C GLU A 107 9.57 9.66 -6.28
N GLY A 108 9.16 8.73 -5.43
CA GLY A 108 7.80 8.20 -5.37
C GLY A 108 7.45 7.70 -3.98
N ILE A 109 6.17 7.40 -3.81
CA ILE A 109 5.61 6.88 -2.56
C ILE A 109 4.72 5.66 -2.82
N PHE A 110 4.87 4.63 -1.99
CA PHE A 110 3.84 3.62 -1.74
C PHE A 110 3.25 3.84 -0.36
N LEU A 111 1.95 4.11 -0.31
CA LEU A 111 1.24 4.41 0.92
C LEU A 111 0.13 3.41 1.19
N SER A 112 0.23 2.73 2.33
CA SER A 112 -0.77 1.82 2.88
C SER A 112 -1.12 2.22 4.31
N SER A 113 -1.93 1.44 5.01
CA SER A 113 -2.27 1.67 6.43
C SER A 113 -2.78 0.40 7.08
N GLY A 114 -2.61 0.28 8.40
CA GLY A 114 -3.50 -0.53 9.21
C GLY A 114 -4.90 0.10 9.24
N ILE A 115 -5.93 -0.71 9.44
CA ILE A 115 -7.32 -0.27 9.49
C ILE A 115 -7.68 0.07 10.93
N ALA A 116 -7.98 1.34 11.19
CA ALA A 116 -8.41 1.83 12.49
C ALA A 116 -9.68 2.70 12.36
N ALA A 117 -10.70 2.39 13.13
CA ALA A 117 -12.03 3.01 13.05
C ALA A 117 -12.73 2.80 11.69
N GLY A 118 -12.57 1.60 11.12
CA GLY A 118 -13.20 1.18 9.86
C GLY A 118 -12.41 1.50 8.59
N GLY A 119 -12.71 0.74 7.54
CA GLY A 119 -12.04 0.85 6.24
C GLY A 119 -12.23 2.19 5.57
N ALA A 120 -13.47 2.71 5.51
CA ALA A 120 -13.79 3.99 4.89
C ALA A 120 -13.06 5.17 5.58
N ASN A 121 -13.01 5.20 6.93
CA ASN A 121 -12.28 6.24 7.65
C ASN A 121 -10.77 6.16 7.40
N THR A 122 -10.23 4.95 7.31
CA THR A 122 -8.82 4.74 6.97
C THR A 122 -8.53 5.19 5.54
N GLN A 123 -9.42 4.87 4.60
CA GLN A 123 -9.32 5.31 3.21
C GLN A 123 -9.33 6.83 3.08
N ASN A 124 -10.17 7.52 3.86
CA ASN A 124 -10.18 8.99 3.88
C ASN A 124 -8.82 9.57 4.27
N LYS A 125 -8.14 9.00 5.28
CA LYS A 125 -6.81 9.48 5.68
C LYS A 125 -5.75 9.30 4.58
N ILE A 126 -5.81 8.20 3.81
CA ILE A 126 -4.94 8.00 2.64
C ILE A 126 -5.27 9.03 1.56
N LEU A 127 -6.56 9.26 1.28
CA LEU A 127 -7.02 10.26 0.33
C LEU A 127 -6.58 11.68 0.74
N ASP A 128 -6.80 12.07 1.99
CA ASP A 128 -6.37 13.37 2.50
C ASP A 128 -4.86 13.58 2.29
N THR A 129 -4.07 12.54 2.56
CA THR A 129 -2.62 12.60 2.34
C THR A 129 -2.29 12.81 0.86
N ALA A 130 -2.93 12.05 -0.03
CA ALA A 130 -2.72 12.17 -1.47
C ALA A 130 -3.17 13.52 -2.03
N GLU A 131 -4.31 14.04 -1.56
CA GLU A 131 -4.80 15.38 -1.90
C GLU A 131 -3.83 16.48 -1.48
N ILE A 132 -3.32 16.41 -0.26
CA ILE A 132 -2.34 17.37 0.23
C ILE A 132 -1.09 17.32 -0.64
N LEU A 133 -0.57 16.13 -0.93
CA LEU A 133 0.60 15.96 -1.78
C LEU A 133 0.38 16.53 -3.19
N ARG A 134 -0.71 16.16 -3.88
CA ARG A 134 -0.99 16.58 -5.25
C ARG A 134 -1.39 18.04 -5.36
N ASN A 135 -2.39 18.44 -4.57
CA ASN A 135 -3.09 19.69 -4.80
C ASN A 135 -2.55 20.86 -3.97
N LYS A 136 -2.04 20.60 -2.74
CA LYS A 136 -1.48 21.66 -1.89
C LYS A 136 0.04 21.81 -2.05
N LEU A 137 0.78 20.67 -2.07
CA LEU A 137 2.24 20.67 -2.09
C LEU A 137 2.82 20.47 -3.49
N GLY A 138 1.98 20.24 -4.50
CA GLY A 138 2.38 20.18 -5.91
C GLY A 138 3.27 18.98 -6.28
N PHE A 139 3.23 17.88 -5.52
CA PHE A 139 4.00 16.68 -5.81
C PHE A 139 3.61 16.07 -7.16
N ARG A 140 4.56 15.90 -8.06
CA ARG A 140 4.37 15.38 -9.43
C ARG A 140 5.00 14.01 -9.65
N GLY A 141 5.69 13.46 -8.63
CA GLY A 141 6.33 12.16 -8.71
C GLY A 141 5.34 10.99 -8.64
N TYR A 142 5.86 9.78 -8.67
CA TYR A 142 5.07 8.54 -8.68
C TYR A 142 4.36 8.30 -7.35
N MET A 143 3.07 7.92 -7.43
CA MET A 143 2.24 7.65 -6.26
C MET A 143 1.47 6.33 -6.44
N HIS A 144 1.83 5.32 -5.64
CA HIS A 144 1.11 4.07 -5.50
C HIS A 144 0.30 4.09 -4.19
N LEU A 145 -1.02 3.98 -4.30
CA LEU A 145 -1.93 4.08 -3.16
C LEU A 145 -2.70 2.78 -2.96
N LYS A 146 -2.81 2.35 -1.71
CA LYS A 146 -3.58 1.17 -1.34
C LYS A 146 -5.06 1.51 -1.24
N ILE A 147 -5.90 0.72 -1.87
CA ILE A 147 -7.33 0.67 -1.61
C ILE A 147 -7.51 -0.16 -0.33
N MET A 148 -8.10 0.42 0.68
CA MET A 148 -8.29 -0.25 1.97
C MET A 148 -9.52 -1.15 1.94
N PRO A 149 -9.48 -2.35 2.56
CA PRO A 149 -10.67 -3.15 2.77
C PRO A 149 -11.79 -2.34 3.43
N GLY A 150 -12.99 -2.35 2.83
CA GLY A 150 -14.12 -1.54 3.27
C GLY A 150 -14.14 -0.09 2.76
N ALA A 151 -13.32 0.25 1.76
CA ALA A 151 -13.41 1.52 1.04
C ALA A 151 -14.73 1.61 0.26
N GLU A 152 -15.24 2.82 0.07
CA GLU A 152 -16.44 3.11 -0.70
C GLU A 152 -16.10 3.44 -2.17
N LYS A 153 -17.06 3.25 -3.10
CA LYS A 153 -16.85 3.46 -4.53
C LYS A 153 -16.35 4.87 -4.87
N ALA A 154 -16.91 5.89 -4.24
CA ALA A 154 -16.47 7.29 -4.45
C ALA A 154 -15.01 7.51 -3.99
N GLN A 155 -14.60 6.84 -2.91
CA GLN A 155 -13.22 6.89 -2.44
C GLN A 155 -12.26 6.19 -3.40
N VAL A 156 -12.64 5.04 -3.95
CA VAL A 156 -11.87 4.33 -4.98
C VAL A 156 -11.70 5.20 -6.22
N GLU A 157 -12.78 5.82 -6.71
CA GLU A 157 -12.73 6.74 -7.85
C GLU A 157 -11.79 7.91 -7.58
N ARG A 158 -11.91 8.55 -6.41
CA ARG A 158 -11.04 9.67 -6.07
C ARG A 158 -9.59 9.26 -5.94
N LEU A 159 -9.31 8.08 -5.36
CA LEU A 159 -7.97 7.53 -5.28
C LEU A 159 -7.34 7.34 -6.67
N MET A 160 -8.13 6.81 -7.62
CA MET A 160 -7.70 6.62 -9.00
C MET A 160 -7.38 7.94 -9.73
N GLN A 161 -8.03 9.03 -9.36
CA GLN A 161 -7.76 10.37 -9.93
C GLN A 161 -6.43 10.97 -9.43
N LEU A 162 -5.86 10.47 -8.35
CA LEU A 162 -4.66 11.00 -7.71
C LEU A 162 -3.42 10.13 -7.92
N ALA A 163 -3.62 8.83 -8.14
CA ALA A 163 -2.58 7.81 -8.15
C ALA A 163 -2.05 7.51 -9.56
N ASP A 164 -0.79 7.06 -9.64
CA ASP A 164 -0.21 6.42 -10.82
C ASP A 164 -0.48 4.91 -10.82
N ARG A 165 -0.62 4.31 -9.63
CA ARG A 165 -1.01 2.92 -9.39
C ARG A 165 -1.90 2.81 -8.16
N VAL A 166 -2.87 1.90 -8.23
CA VAL A 166 -3.69 1.49 -7.08
C VAL A 166 -3.56 -0.02 -6.87
N SER A 167 -3.69 -0.46 -5.63
CA SER A 167 -3.69 -1.89 -5.31
C SER A 167 -4.67 -2.21 -4.20
N ILE A 168 -5.23 -3.41 -4.26
CA ILE A 168 -5.94 -4.05 -3.17
C ILE A 168 -5.52 -5.51 -3.14
N ASN A 169 -5.14 -6.01 -1.97
CA ASN A 169 -4.78 -7.42 -1.83
C ASN A 169 -6.05 -8.25 -1.70
N LEU A 170 -6.21 -9.25 -2.55
CA LEU A 170 -7.25 -10.27 -2.42
C LEU A 170 -6.89 -11.29 -1.33
N GLU A 171 -5.59 -11.47 -1.06
CA GLU A 171 -4.99 -12.34 -0.04
C GLU A 171 -5.21 -13.82 -0.31
N ALA A 172 -6.42 -14.22 -0.72
CA ALA A 172 -6.82 -15.58 -1.01
C ALA A 172 -7.72 -15.63 -2.25
N PRO A 173 -7.89 -16.79 -2.92
CA PRO A 173 -8.68 -16.90 -4.15
C PRO A 173 -10.20 -16.76 -3.92
N ASN A 174 -10.69 -17.03 -2.73
CA ASN A 174 -12.13 -17.03 -2.43
C ASN A 174 -12.41 -16.79 -0.94
N SER A 175 -13.72 -16.71 -0.60
CA SER A 175 -14.17 -16.43 0.77
C SER A 175 -13.77 -17.51 1.77
N GLU A 176 -13.80 -18.80 1.38
CA GLU A 176 -13.45 -19.92 2.27
C GLU A 176 -11.96 -19.85 2.65
N ARG A 177 -11.10 -19.64 1.65
CA ARG A 177 -9.66 -19.52 1.86
C ARG A 177 -9.30 -18.26 2.65
N LEU A 178 -9.98 -17.14 2.37
CA LEU A 178 -9.77 -15.90 3.11
C LEU A 178 -10.12 -16.05 4.59
N ALA A 179 -11.19 -16.76 4.92
CA ALA A 179 -11.59 -16.97 6.31
C ALA A 179 -10.51 -17.66 7.16
N ARG A 180 -9.65 -18.47 6.53
CA ARG A 180 -8.51 -19.13 7.20
C ARG A 180 -7.34 -18.18 7.45
N LEU A 181 -7.19 -17.14 6.62
CA LEU A 181 -6.11 -16.16 6.70
C LEU A 181 -6.48 -14.90 7.49
N ALA A 182 -7.70 -14.42 7.32
CA ALA A 182 -8.18 -13.16 7.85
C ALA A 182 -9.68 -13.24 8.15
N PRO A 183 -10.09 -13.91 9.25
CA PRO A 183 -11.50 -14.18 9.58
C PRO A 183 -12.39 -12.94 9.62
N ASN A 184 -11.86 -11.78 10.01
CA ASN A 184 -12.58 -10.52 10.09
C ASN A 184 -12.54 -9.68 8.80
N LYS A 185 -12.24 -10.30 7.64
CA LYS A 185 -12.38 -9.69 6.31
C LYS A 185 -13.43 -10.42 5.49
N THR A 186 -14.22 -9.68 4.72
CA THR A 186 -15.17 -10.25 3.76
C THR A 186 -14.61 -10.17 2.34
N PHE A 187 -14.45 -11.33 1.69
CA PHE A 187 -13.82 -11.41 0.37
C PHE A 187 -14.57 -10.59 -0.68
N ILE A 188 -15.89 -10.79 -0.79
CA ILE A 188 -16.70 -10.14 -1.83
C ILE A 188 -16.83 -8.64 -1.57
N GLU A 189 -17.26 -8.24 -0.36
CA GLU A 189 -17.64 -6.87 -0.06
C GLU A 189 -16.44 -5.96 0.10
N GLU A 190 -15.39 -6.43 0.79
CA GLU A 190 -14.28 -5.57 1.18
C GLU A 190 -13.08 -5.63 0.22
N LEU A 191 -12.91 -6.73 -0.55
CA LEU A 191 -11.74 -6.94 -1.41
C LEU A 191 -12.11 -6.99 -2.89
N PHE A 192 -13.00 -7.89 -3.29
CA PHE A 192 -13.31 -8.12 -4.69
C PHE A 192 -14.18 -7.01 -5.30
N ARG A 193 -15.19 -6.52 -4.57
CA ARG A 193 -16.07 -5.44 -5.03
C ARG A 193 -15.31 -4.13 -5.30
N PRO A 194 -14.40 -3.64 -4.45
CA PRO A 194 -13.57 -2.49 -4.78
C PRO A 194 -12.69 -2.70 -6.02
N LEU A 195 -12.17 -3.92 -6.25
CA LEU A 195 -11.43 -4.24 -7.46
C LEU A 195 -12.31 -4.14 -8.71
N LYS A 196 -13.57 -4.64 -8.65
CA LYS A 196 -14.55 -4.47 -9.73
C LYS A 196 -14.88 -3.00 -9.99
N TRP A 197 -15.01 -2.16 -8.96
CA TRP A 197 -15.24 -0.72 -9.15
C TRP A 197 -14.10 -0.05 -9.93
N VAL A 198 -12.84 -0.46 -9.72
CA VAL A 198 -11.73 0.06 -10.51
C VAL A 198 -11.95 -0.17 -12.00
N GLU A 199 -12.41 -1.37 -12.39
CA GLU A 199 -12.68 -1.69 -13.80
C GLU A 199 -13.93 -0.96 -14.32
N GLU A 200 -15.03 -0.93 -13.55
CA GLU A 200 -16.24 -0.18 -13.90
C GLU A 200 -15.94 1.31 -14.13
N ILE A 201 -15.11 1.94 -13.30
CA ILE A 201 -14.72 3.34 -13.44
C ILE A 201 -13.92 3.53 -14.74
N ARG A 202 -12.99 2.64 -15.05
CA ARG A 202 -12.22 2.70 -16.30
C ARG A 202 -13.10 2.59 -17.54
N GLN A 203 -14.10 1.73 -17.50
CA GLN A 203 -15.00 1.50 -18.61
C GLN A 203 -16.04 2.61 -18.78
N SER A 204 -16.52 3.19 -17.68
CA SER A 204 -17.62 4.16 -17.68
C SER A 204 -17.17 5.62 -17.76
N GLN A 205 -15.90 5.91 -17.50
CA GLN A 205 -15.40 7.28 -17.41
C GLN A 205 -14.16 7.51 -18.30
N PRO A 206 -14.02 8.72 -18.86
CA PRO A 206 -12.90 9.03 -19.75
C PRO A 206 -11.55 9.05 -19.01
N ALA A 207 -10.52 8.55 -19.68
CA ALA A 207 -9.18 8.41 -19.11
C ALA A 207 -8.54 9.72 -18.63
N TYR A 208 -8.92 10.87 -19.22
CA TYR A 208 -8.38 12.18 -18.84
C TYR A 208 -8.72 12.61 -17.40
N LYS A 209 -9.69 11.96 -16.75
CA LYS A 209 -9.99 12.18 -15.33
C LYS A 209 -8.93 11.59 -14.39
N GLY A 210 -8.17 10.60 -14.85
CA GLY A 210 -7.07 10.03 -14.09
C GLY A 210 -5.85 10.95 -14.04
N TRP A 211 -4.94 10.66 -13.13
CA TRP A 211 -3.70 11.42 -12.98
C TRP A 211 -2.88 11.41 -14.27
N ASN A 212 -2.39 12.58 -14.70
CA ASN A 212 -1.67 12.74 -15.97
C ASN A 212 -2.47 12.26 -17.21
N GLY A 213 -3.80 12.40 -17.19
CA GLY A 213 -4.67 12.07 -18.32
C GLY A 213 -4.86 10.57 -18.55
N ARG A 214 -4.58 9.73 -17.58
CA ARG A 214 -4.75 8.28 -17.65
C ARG A 214 -5.19 7.68 -16.32
N TRP A 215 -5.95 6.60 -16.37
CA TRP A 215 -6.25 5.83 -15.18
C TRP A 215 -5.01 5.08 -14.67
N PRO A 216 -4.88 4.91 -13.34
CA PRO A 216 -3.75 4.20 -12.74
C PRO A 216 -3.71 2.73 -13.16
N SER A 217 -2.54 2.12 -13.19
CA SER A 217 -2.43 0.66 -13.22
C SER A 217 -2.97 0.06 -11.94
N THR A 218 -3.42 -1.20 -11.99
CA THR A 218 -3.93 -1.92 -10.82
C THR A 218 -3.14 -3.19 -10.60
N VAL A 219 -2.88 -3.53 -9.35
CA VAL A 219 -2.25 -4.77 -8.94
C VAL A 219 -2.97 -5.35 -7.73
N THR A 220 -3.01 -6.68 -7.65
CA THR A 220 -3.47 -7.44 -6.48
C THR A 220 -2.38 -8.39 -6.02
N GLN A 221 -2.53 -8.95 -4.82
CA GLN A 221 -1.59 -9.90 -4.22
C GLN A 221 -2.35 -10.98 -3.49
N PHE A 222 -1.74 -12.17 -3.43
CA PHE A 222 -2.19 -13.33 -2.67
C PHE A 222 -1.12 -13.73 -1.65
N VAL A 223 -1.55 -14.29 -0.54
CA VAL A 223 -0.70 -14.99 0.43
C VAL A 223 -0.68 -16.46 0.03
N ALA A 224 0.16 -16.80 -0.94
CA ALA A 224 0.21 -18.14 -1.50
C ALA A 224 0.73 -19.16 -0.47
N GLY A 225 0.08 -20.34 -0.40
CA GLY A 225 0.41 -21.42 0.53
C GLY A 225 -0.09 -21.19 1.97
N GLY A 226 -0.82 -20.10 2.22
CA GLY A 226 -1.28 -19.73 3.56
C GLY A 226 -2.62 -20.33 3.98
N SER A 227 -3.40 -20.83 3.05
CA SER A 227 -4.77 -21.34 3.29
C SER A 227 -5.07 -22.68 2.61
N ASP A 228 -4.03 -23.43 2.24
CA ASP A 228 -4.13 -24.72 1.49
C ASP A 228 -4.84 -24.56 0.13
N GLU A 229 -4.75 -23.40 -0.48
CA GLU A 229 -5.24 -23.14 -1.82
C GLU A 229 -4.37 -23.83 -2.88
N SER A 230 -4.97 -24.22 -3.99
CA SER A 230 -4.25 -24.74 -5.14
C SER A 230 -3.85 -23.64 -6.11
N ASP A 231 -2.81 -23.88 -6.92
CA ASP A 231 -2.41 -22.98 -8.00
C ASP A 231 -3.56 -22.71 -8.98
N LEU A 232 -4.42 -23.73 -9.22
CA LEU A 232 -5.59 -23.58 -10.07
C LEU A 232 -6.61 -22.58 -9.50
N GLU A 233 -6.85 -22.59 -8.17
CA GLU A 233 -7.75 -21.62 -7.53
C GLU A 233 -7.20 -20.21 -7.70
N LEU A 234 -5.88 -20.00 -7.51
CA LEU A 234 -5.23 -18.69 -7.69
C LEU A 234 -5.35 -18.21 -9.14
N LEU A 235 -5.03 -19.07 -10.13
CA LEU A 235 -5.11 -18.75 -11.54
C LEU A 235 -6.53 -18.41 -11.98
N THR A 236 -7.52 -19.21 -11.57
CA THR A 236 -8.93 -18.97 -11.92
C THR A 236 -9.48 -17.65 -11.34
N THR A 237 -8.92 -17.17 -10.24
CA THR A 237 -9.34 -15.89 -9.64
C THR A 237 -8.74 -14.70 -10.37
N THR A 238 -7.66 -14.89 -11.13
CA THR A 238 -6.97 -13.82 -11.87
C THR A 238 -7.47 -13.68 -13.33
N ASP A 239 -8.21 -14.63 -13.84
CA ASP A 239 -8.88 -14.60 -15.14
C ASP A 239 -10.22 -13.85 -15.07
#